data_3b376060342c954ecc4f07552f12ae37
#
_entry.id   3b376060342c954ecc4f07552f12ae37
#
_cell.length_a   1.000
_cell.length_b   1.000
_cell.length_c   1.000
_cell.angle_alpha   90.00
_cell.angle_beta   90.00
_cell.angle_gamma   90.00
#
_symmetry.space_group_name_H-M   'P 1'
#
loop_
_entity.id
_entity.type
_entity.pdbx_description
1 polymer ?
#
loop_
_entity_poly.entity_id
_entity_poly.type
_entity_poly.pdbx_seq_one_letter_code
_entity_poly.pdbx_strand_id
1 'polypeptide(L)'
;MAAETFGLLEIGTAKRLILRILEAGTVSFSGHALAEMRKDKLSTVDCSSVLRGGVVEPGELERGSWRYRVKTNTICVVMAFRSETELVVVTAWRIGR
;
A
#
# COMPACT_ATOMS: atom_id res chain seq x y z
N MET A 1 -1.95 -5.98 -22.54
CA MET A 1 -2.55 -6.92 -22.00
C MET A 1 -2.91 -6.80 -20.55
N ALA A 2 -3.77 -7.53 -20.22
CA ALA A 2 -4.31 -7.39 -18.91
C ALA A 2 -3.31 -7.75 -17.84
N ALA A 3 -2.13 -8.03 -18.28
CA ALA A 3 -1.12 -8.45 -17.36
C ALA A 3 -0.83 -7.43 -16.29
N GLU A 4 -1.14 -6.22 -16.58
CA GLU A 4 -0.86 -5.20 -15.60
C GLU A 4 -1.83 -5.27 -14.45
N THR A 5 -2.89 -6.05 -14.58
CA THR A 5 -3.84 -6.18 -13.49
C THR A 5 -3.43 -7.38 -12.64
N PHE A 6 -3.00 -7.12 -11.44
CA PHE A 6 -2.67 -8.18 -10.51
C PHE A 6 -3.95 -8.79 -9.98
N GLY A 7 -4.01 -10.10 -9.95
CA GLY A 7 -5.07 -10.81 -9.27
C GLY A 7 -4.91 -10.69 -7.77
N LEU A 8 -5.89 -11.21 -7.05
CA LEU A 8 -5.83 -11.20 -5.60
C LEU A 8 -4.70 -12.11 -5.11
N LEU A 9 -3.87 -11.59 -4.23
CA LEU A 9 -2.82 -12.33 -3.55
C LEU A 9 -3.26 -12.61 -2.12
N GLU A 10 -2.90 -13.80 -1.62
CA GLU A 10 -3.15 -14.04 -0.21
C GLU A 10 -2.19 -13.22 0.63
N ILE A 11 -2.54 -13.03 1.89
CA ILE A 11 -1.88 -12.07 2.76
C ILE A 11 -0.36 -12.26 2.82
N GLY A 12 0.09 -13.49 3.01
CA GLY A 12 1.53 -13.75 3.13
C GLY A 12 2.29 -13.43 1.86
N THR A 13 1.70 -13.78 0.72
CA THR A 13 2.31 -13.48 -0.57
C THR A 13 2.36 -11.99 -0.81
N ALA A 14 1.27 -11.29 -0.48
CA ALA A 14 1.24 -9.84 -0.62
C ALA A 14 2.32 -9.19 0.24
N LYS A 15 2.47 -9.65 1.48
CA LYS A 15 3.47 -9.08 2.37
C LYS A 15 4.88 -9.29 1.82
N ARG A 16 5.16 -10.48 1.33
CA ARG A 16 6.50 -10.76 0.77
C ARG A 16 6.78 -9.88 -0.43
N LEU A 17 5.77 -9.65 -1.27
CA LEU A 17 5.95 -8.80 -2.44
C LEU A 17 6.18 -7.34 -2.03
N ILE A 18 5.43 -6.87 -1.03
CA ILE A 18 5.63 -5.52 -0.50
C ILE A 18 7.08 -5.36 -0.04
N LEU A 19 7.58 -6.31 0.75
CA LEU A 19 8.95 -6.21 1.27
C LEU A 19 9.97 -6.21 0.16
N ARG A 20 9.75 -7.03 -0.88
CA ARG A 20 10.67 -7.05 -2.02
C ARG A 20 10.67 -5.72 -2.75
N ILE A 21 9.50 -5.11 -2.94
CA ILE A 21 9.40 -3.82 -3.62
C ILE A 21 10.06 -2.73 -2.80
N LEU A 22 9.87 -2.75 -1.48
CA LEU A 22 10.53 -1.77 -0.63
C LEU A 22 12.04 -1.86 -0.72
N GLU A 23 12.55 -3.06 -0.95
CA GLU A 23 13.98 -3.26 -1.01
C GLU A 23 14.58 -2.93 -2.37
N ALA A 24 13.91 -3.29 -3.44
CA ALA A 24 14.51 -3.22 -4.77
C ALA A 24 13.62 -2.63 -5.85
N GLY A 25 12.40 -2.24 -5.50
CA GLY A 25 11.46 -1.72 -6.49
C GLY A 25 11.12 -0.27 -6.25
N THR A 26 9.93 0.12 -6.68
CA THR A 26 9.47 1.51 -6.61
C THR A 26 8.16 1.60 -5.87
N VAL A 27 8.08 2.53 -4.92
CA VAL A 27 6.83 2.87 -4.23
C VAL A 27 6.40 4.24 -4.74
N SER A 28 5.22 4.27 -5.37
CA SER A 28 4.65 5.53 -5.89
C SER A 28 3.50 5.96 -5.00
N PHE A 29 3.17 7.23 -5.04
CA PHE A 29 2.07 7.78 -4.26
C PHE A 29 1.12 8.52 -5.19
N SER A 30 -0.16 8.20 -5.13
CA SER A 30 -1.15 8.91 -5.95
C SER A 30 -1.31 10.34 -5.44
N GLY A 31 -1.86 11.21 -6.29
CA GLY A 31 -2.15 12.57 -5.86
C GLY A 31 -3.10 12.60 -4.68
N HIS A 32 -4.11 11.72 -4.70
CA HIS A 32 -5.04 11.60 -3.59
C HIS A 32 -4.31 11.19 -2.30
N ALA A 33 -3.40 10.23 -2.41
CA ALA A 33 -2.65 9.78 -1.24
C ALA A 33 -1.84 10.92 -0.65
N LEU A 34 -1.15 11.69 -1.50
CA LEU A 34 -0.34 12.79 -1.00
C LEU A 34 -1.19 13.84 -0.30
N ALA A 35 -2.39 14.13 -0.84
CA ALA A 35 -3.28 15.09 -0.23
C ALA A 35 -3.77 14.61 1.13
N GLU A 36 -4.17 13.33 1.23
CA GLU A 36 -4.65 12.78 2.49
C GLU A 36 -3.53 12.70 3.53
N MET A 37 -2.35 12.32 3.10
CA MET A 37 -1.19 12.26 3.99
C MET A 37 -0.87 13.64 4.57
N ARG A 38 -1.00 14.67 3.75
CA ARG A 38 -0.73 16.02 4.22
C ARG A 38 -1.69 16.44 5.32
N LYS A 39 -2.96 16.06 5.19
CA LYS A 39 -3.94 16.36 6.22
C LYS A 39 -3.58 15.77 7.57
N ASP A 40 -3.02 14.57 7.56
CA ASP A 40 -2.66 13.86 8.78
C ASP A 40 -1.19 13.97 9.13
N LYS A 41 -0.46 14.81 8.40
CA LYS A 41 0.96 15.06 8.63
C LYS A 41 1.78 13.77 8.55
N LEU A 42 1.48 12.96 7.56
CA LEU A 42 2.22 11.74 7.30
C LEU A 42 3.22 11.98 6.19
N SER A 43 4.43 11.47 6.36
CA SER A 43 5.46 11.56 5.34
C SER A 43 5.50 10.25 4.54
N THR A 44 6.23 10.27 3.42
CA THR A 44 6.44 9.04 2.66
C THR A 44 7.24 8.03 3.47
N VAL A 45 8.12 8.49 4.35
CA VAL A 45 8.88 7.61 5.23
C VAL A 45 7.93 6.92 6.21
N ASP A 46 6.95 7.65 6.75
CA ASP A 46 5.95 7.03 7.63
C ASP A 46 5.24 5.89 6.91
N CYS A 47 4.82 6.12 5.67
CA CYS A 47 4.12 5.11 4.92
C CYS A 47 5.00 3.90 4.62
N SER A 48 6.26 4.14 4.26
CA SER A 48 7.19 3.03 4.01
C SER A 48 7.42 2.20 5.26
N SER A 49 7.49 2.84 6.42
CA SER A 49 7.65 2.13 7.68
C SER A 49 6.44 1.24 7.97
N VAL A 50 5.23 1.74 7.69
CA VAL A 50 4.01 0.96 7.86
C VAL A 50 4.01 -0.22 6.90
N LEU A 51 4.38 0.00 5.65
CA LEU A 51 4.42 -1.09 4.67
C LEU A 51 5.40 -2.17 5.10
N ARG A 52 6.49 -1.77 5.74
CA ARG A 52 7.51 -2.74 6.18
C ARG A 52 7.07 -3.51 7.41
N GLY A 53 6.57 -2.82 8.41
CA GLY A 53 6.29 -3.44 9.70
C GLY A 53 4.82 -3.73 9.99
N GLY A 54 3.91 -3.26 9.17
CA GLY A 54 2.48 -3.39 9.47
C GLY A 54 1.91 -4.73 9.05
N VAL A 55 0.66 -4.93 9.43
CA VAL A 55 -0.10 -6.14 9.13
C VAL A 55 -0.91 -5.91 7.87
N VAL A 56 -0.81 -6.84 6.91
CA VAL A 56 -1.56 -6.77 5.66
C VAL A 56 -2.90 -7.43 5.88
N GLU A 57 -3.98 -6.74 5.50
CA GLU A 57 -5.32 -7.30 5.54
C GLU A 57 -5.69 -7.88 4.18
N PRO A 58 -6.71 -8.75 4.12
CA PRO A 58 -7.14 -9.33 2.85
C PRO A 58 -7.48 -8.25 1.83
N GLY A 59 -7.12 -8.48 0.57
CA GLY A 59 -7.38 -7.53 -0.48
C GLY A 59 -8.87 -7.34 -0.75
N GLU A 60 -9.21 -6.15 -1.19
CA GLU A 60 -10.58 -5.80 -1.59
C GLU A 60 -10.54 -5.26 -3.01
N LEU A 61 -11.49 -5.68 -3.80
CA LEU A 61 -11.57 -5.23 -5.19
C LEU A 61 -12.27 -3.88 -5.23
N GLU A 62 -11.62 -2.90 -5.85
CA GLU A 62 -12.20 -1.58 -5.98
C GLU A 62 -11.86 -1.03 -7.35
N ARG A 63 -12.88 -0.77 -8.14
CA ARG A 63 -12.73 -0.23 -9.49
C ARG A 63 -11.76 -1.06 -10.34
N GLY A 64 -11.89 -2.38 -10.23
CA GLY A 64 -11.07 -3.28 -11.01
C GLY A 64 -9.65 -3.48 -10.50
N SER A 65 -9.33 -2.96 -9.34
CA SER A 65 -8.00 -3.07 -8.77
C SER A 65 -8.08 -3.67 -7.37
N TRP A 66 -7.21 -4.63 -7.09
CA TRP A 66 -7.13 -5.22 -5.75
C TRP A 66 -6.31 -4.30 -4.87
N ARG A 67 -6.92 -3.88 -3.75
CA ARG A 67 -6.29 -2.97 -2.80
C ARG A 67 -6.13 -3.64 -1.47
N TYR A 68 -5.03 -3.35 -0.80
CA TYR A 68 -4.70 -3.96 0.47
C TYR A 68 -4.48 -2.86 1.50
N ARG A 69 -5.02 -3.09 2.71
CA ARG A 69 -4.75 -2.21 3.83
C ARG A 69 -3.60 -2.80 4.61
N VAL A 70 -2.63 -1.96 4.92
CA VAL A 70 -1.50 -2.35 5.74
C VAL A 70 -1.53 -1.44 6.95
N LYS A 71 -1.60 -2.03 8.14
CA LYS A 71 -1.88 -1.25 9.34
C LYS A 71 -0.87 -1.49 10.44
N THR A 72 -0.59 -0.42 11.17
CA THR A 72 0.00 -0.50 12.49
C THR A 72 -1.07 -0.04 13.48
N ASN A 73 -0.70 0.17 14.74
CA ASN A 73 -1.65 0.69 15.72
C ASN A 73 -2.08 2.12 15.43
N THR A 74 -1.28 2.86 14.67
CA THR A 74 -1.50 4.30 14.53
C THR A 74 -1.73 4.76 13.10
N ILE A 75 -1.41 3.95 12.10
CA ILE A 75 -1.47 4.38 10.70
C ILE A 75 -2.01 3.26 9.83
N CYS A 76 -2.87 3.62 8.89
CA CYS A 76 -3.33 2.70 7.85
C CYS A 76 -2.87 3.22 6.50
N VAL A 77 -2.29 2.33 5.69
CA VAL A 77 -1.87 2.64 4.32
C VAL A 77 -2.63 1.71 3.40
N VAL A 78 -3.27 2.27 2.37
CA VAL A 78 -3.96 1.46 1.35
C VAL A 78 -3.11 1.50 0.10
N MET A 79 -2.81 0.33 -0.46
CA MET A 79 -1.94 0.24 -1.61
C MET A 79 -2.43 -0.79 -2.60
N ALA A 80 -1.93 -0.71 -3.82
CA ALA A 80 -2.19 -1.68 -4.88
C ALA A 80 -0.89 -1.97 -5.60
N PHE A 81 -0.76 -3.20 -6.11
CA PHE A 81 0.40 -3.57 -6.90
C PHE A 81 0.17 -3.16 -8.34
N ARG A 82 1.17 -2.52 -8.95
CA ARG A 82 1.15 -2.23 -10.37
C ARG A 82 1.91 -3.27 -11.17
N SER A 83 2.94 -3.83 -10.56
CA SER A 83 3.74 -4.88 -11.16
C SER A 83 4.48 -5.58 -10.04
N GLU A 84 5.35 -6.51 -10.38
CA GLU A 84 6.17 -7.19 -9.38
C GLU A 84 7.25 -6.28 -8.80
N THR A 85 7.44 -5.11 -9.40
CA THR A 85 8.48 -4.19 -8.97
C THR A 85 7.94 -2.84 -8.54
N GLU A 86 6.63 -2.64 -8.60
CA GLU A 86 6.07 -1.34 -8.25
C GLU A 86 4.74 -1.49 -7.53
N LEU A 87 4.57 -0.73 -6.46
CA LEU A 87 3.27 -0.58 -5.83
C LEU A 87 2.93 0.91 -5.73
N VAL A 88 1.64 1.21 -5.64
CA VAL A 88 1.19 2.58 -5.49
C VAL A 88 0.41 2.69 -4.19
N VAL A 89 0.72 3.71 -3.41
CA VAL A 89 -0.07 4.05 -2.22
C VAL A 89 -1.25 4.89 -2.70
N VAL A 90 -2.45 4.41 -2.41
CA VAL A 90 -3.68 5.03 -2.88
C VAL A 90 -4.19 6.05 -1.87
N THR A 91 -4.05 5.74 -0.60
CA THR A 91 -4.39 6.67 0.47
C THR A 91 -3.73 6.20 1.76
N ALA A 92 -3.67 7.09 2.75
CA ALA A 92 -3.12 6.76 4.05
C ALA A 92 -3.67 7.72 5.08
N TRP A 93 -3.85 7.26 6.30
CA TRP A 93 -4.37 8.12 7.36
C TRP A 93 -3.95 7.59 8.72
N ARG A 94 -4.08 8.47 9.73
CA ARG A 94 -3.82 8.07 11.12
C ARG A 94 -5.06 7.44 11.72
N ILE A 95 -4.85 6.41 12.51
CA ILE A 95 -5.91 5.68 13.19
C ILE A 95 -5.90 6.07 14.67
N GLY A 96 -7.07 6.00 15.28
CA GLY A 96 -7.12 6.04 16.74
C GLY A 96 -6.81 7.36 17.37
N ARG A 97 -7.23 8.41 16.73
CA ARG A 97 -7.05 9.71 17.32
C ARG A 97 -8.02 10.06 18.37
#